data_ef5e712ed5d51228622a2b580fa11ab5
#
_entry.id   ef5e712ed5d51228622a2b580fa11ab5
#
_cell.length_a   1.000
_cell.length_b   1.000
_cell.length_c   1.000
_cell.angle_alpha   90.00
_cell.angle_beta   90.00
_cell.angle_gamma   90.00
#
_symmetry.space_group_name_H-M   'P 1'
#
loop_
_entity.id
_entity.type
_entity.pdbx_description
1 polymer ?
#
loop_
_entity_poly.entity_id
_entity_poly.type
_entity_poly.pdbx_seq_one_letter_code
_entity_poly.pdbx_strand_id
1 'polypeptide(L)'
;MQAMERMHGDMSIAPSSDPDRDFAAMMIPHHQGAVDMAKVELKFGKNPVLRRLAQGIIVEQLQEIEVMQRELRQLPAASKEP
;
A
#
# COMPACT_ATOMS: atom_id res chain seq x y z
N MET A 1 10.84 -10.28 -8.33
CA MET A 1 10.99 -9.35 -7.24
C MET A 1 9.78 -9.42 -6.34
N GLN A 2 9.98 -9.61 -5.07
CA GLN A 2 8.87 -9.81 -4.16
C GLN A 2 7.87 -8.67 -4.13
N ALA A 3 8.34 -7.44 -4.24
CA ALA A 3 7.43 -6.30 -4.21
C ALA A 3 6.45 -6.32 -5.37
N MET A 4 6.92 -6.71 -6.55
CA MET A 4 6.04 -6.78 -7.70
C MET A 4 5.02 -7.90 -7.55
N GLU A 5 5.45 -9.02 -7.01
CA GLU A 5 4.55 -10.14 -6.80
C GLU A 5 3.48 -9.78 -5.80
N ARG A 6 3.85 -9.07 -4.74
CA ARG A 6 2.91 -8.65 -3.72
C ARG A 6 1.84 -7.72 -4.31
N MET A 7 2.28 -6.75 -5.11
CA MET A 7 1.35 -5.82 -5.70
C MET A 7 0.35 -6.53 -6.60
N HIS A 8 0.84 -7.45 -7.44
CA HIS A 8 -0.04 -8.17 -8.33
C HIS A 8 -1.03 -9.06 -7.60
N GLY A 9 -0.56 -9.80 -6.60
CA GLY A 9 -1.43 -10.71 -5.87
C GLY A 9 -2.48 -9.98 -5.07
N ASP A 10 -2.06 -8.91 -4.40
CA ASP A 10 -2.97 -8.21 -3.49
C ASP A 10 -3.97 -7.31 -4.21
N MET A 11 -3.69 -6.94 -5.45
CA MET A 11 -4.62 -6.11 -6.19
C MET A 11 -5.81 -6.89 -6.75
N SER A 12 -5.85 -8.18 -6.51
CA SER A 12 -6.98 -8.99 -7.00
C SER A 12 -8.06 -9.19 -5.94
N ILE A 13 -8.11 -8.32 -4.94
CA ILE A 13 -9.13 -8.39 -3.90
C ILE A 13 -10.50 -8.14 -4.50
N ALA A 14 -11.45 -8.97 -4.15
CA ALA A 14 -12.82 -8.83 -4.65
C ALA A 14 -13.48 -7.58 -4.05
N PRO A 15 -14.23 -6.84 -4.82
CA PRO A 15 -14.88 -5.64 -4.31
C PRO A 15 -15.96 -5.97 -3.29
N SER A 16 -16.16 -5.05 -2.35
CA SER A 16 -17.27 -5.12 -1.42
C SER A 16 -18.34 -4.13 -1.91
N SER A 17 -19.32 -3.86 -1.12
CA SER A 17 -20.31 -2.86 -1.48
C SER A 17 -19.95 -1.47 -0.97
N ASP A 18 -18.78 -1.33 -0.35
CA ASP A 18 -18.34 -0.08 0.27
C ASP A 18 -17.10 0.45 -0.45
N PRO A 19 -17.22 1.52 -1.24
CA PRO A 19 -16.08 2.06 -1.97
C PRO A 19 -14.93 2.51 -1.07
N ASP A 20 -15.23 3.01 0.13
CA ASP A 20 -14.17 3.42 1.05
C ASP A 20 -13.35 2.22 1.49
N ARG A 21 -14.05 1.13 1.81
CA ARG A 21 -13.39 -0.10 2.22
C ARG A 21 -12.55 -0.67 1.08
N ASP A 22 -13.10 -0.67 -0.14
CA ASP A 22 -12.40 -1.20 -1.29
C ASP A 22 -11.15 -0.38 -1.59
N PHE A 23 -11.26 0.94 -1.50
CA PHE A 23 -10.12 1.82 -1.75
C PHE A 23 -8.98 1.47 -0.80
N ALA A 24 -9.25 1.44 0.50
CA ALA A 24 -8.22 1.18 1.49
C ALA A 24 -7.67 -0.25 1.36
N ALA A 25 -8.57 -1.22 1.14
CA ALA A 25 -8.14 -2.61 1.05
C ALA A 25 -7.22 -2.85 -0.14
N MET A 26 -7.41 -2.11 -1.23
CA MET A 26 -6.55 -2.25 -2.40
C MET A 26 -5.31 -1.40 -2.29
N MET A 27 -5.42 -0.20 -1.75
CA MET A 27 -4.28 0.72 -1.70
C MET A 27 -3.24 0.34 -0.65
N ILE A 28 -3.65 -0.30 0.43
CA ILE A 28 -2.69 -0.70 1.46
C ILE A 28 -1.62 -1.63 0.88
N PRO A 29 -1.97 -2.75 0.21
CA PRO A 29 -0.94 -3.60 -0.37
C PRO A 29 -0.17 -2.92 -1.49
N HIS A 30 -0.83 -2.01 -2.23
CA HIS A 30 -0.17 -1.27 -3.28
C HIS A 30 0.92 -0.37 -2.68
N HIS A 31 0.59 0.34 -1.59
CA HIS A 31 1.55 1.19 -0.89
C HIS A 31 2.67 0.35 -0.27
N GLN A 32 2.32 -0.83 0.26
CA GLN A 32 3.33 -1.71 0.82
C GLN A 32 4.32 -2.16 -0.24
N GLY A 33 3.83 -2.43 -1.45
CA GLY A 33 4.70 -2.77 -2.57
C GLY A 33 5.65 -1.64 -2.90
N ALA A 34 5.17 -0.38 -2.85
CA ALA A 34 6.02 0.77 -3.11
C ALA A 34 7.12 0.88 -2.05
N VAL A 35 6.79 0.62 -0.77
CA VAL A 35 7.78 0.62 0.31
C VAL A 35 8.83 -0.45 0.04
N ASP A 36 8.40 -1.65 -0.36
CA ASP A 36 9.33 -2.75 -0.64
C ASP A 36 10.28 -2.40 -1.79
N MET A 37 9.74 -1.77 -2.84
CA MET A 37 10.58 -1.36 -3.98
C MET A 37 11.57 -0.28 -3.56
N ALA A 38 11.13 0.66 -2.73
CA ALA A 38 12.01 1.73 -2.25
C ALA A 38 13.14 1.16 -1.41
N LYS A 39 12.85 0.12 -0.62
CA LYS A 39 13.90 -0.53 0.18
C LYS A 39 14.91 -1.23 -0.72
N VAL A 40 14.45 -1.81 -1.83
CA VAL A 40 15.35 -2.43 -2.80
C VAL A 40 16.27 -1.37 -3.41
N GLU A 41 15.70 -0.20 -3.74
CA GLU A 41 16.52 0.90 -4.27
C GLU A 41 17.59 1.32 -3.27
N LEU A 42 17.24 1.44 -2.00
CA LEU A 42 18.21 1.84 -0.98
C LEU A 42 19.28 0.78 -0.76
N LYS A 43 18.95 -0.49 -0.97
CA LYS A 43 19.89 -1.55 -0.75
C LYS A 43 20.85 -1.75 -1.92
N PHE A 44 20.33 -1.65 -3.14
CA PHE A 44 21.10 -1.98 -4.33
C PHE A 44 21.31 -0.83 -5.30
N GLY A 45 20.47 0.19 -5.24
CA GLY A 45 20.58 1.31 -6.18
C GLY A 45 21.76 2.20 -5.89
N LYS A 46 22.19 2.93 -6.92
CA LYS A 46 23.37 3.78 -6.80
C LYS A 46 23.12 5.23 -7.17
N ASN A 47 22.00 5.50 -7.83
CA ASN A 47 21.69 6.86 -8.24
C ASN A 47 21.27 7.68 -7.01
N PRO A 48 22.01 8.74 -6.68
CA PRO A 48 21.74 9.48 -5.44
C PRO A 48 20.37 10.16 -5.41
N VAL A 49 19.88 10.58 -6.57
CA VAL A 49 18.57 11.22 -6.63
C VAL A 49 17.47 10.21 -6.37
N LEU A 50 17.55 9.04 -7.01
CA LEU A 50 16.55 7.99 -6.81
C LEU A 50 16.60 7.44 -5.40
N ARG A 51 17.79 7.35 -4.81
CA ARG A 51 17.92 6.88 -3.44
C ARG A 51 17.25 7.86 -2.46
N ARG A 52 17.42 9.16 -2.70
CA ARG A 52 16.76 10.16 -1.86
C ARG A 52 15.26 10.10 -2.00
N LEU A 53 14.79 9.93 -3.24
CA LEU A 53 13.36 9.80 -3.49
C LEU A 53 12.81 8.56 -2.76
N ALA A 54 13.55 7.45 -2.80
CA ALA A 54 13.12 6.22 -2.14
C ALA A 54 12.97 6.40 -0.63
N GLN A 55 13.85 7.18 -0.01
CA GLN A 55 13.72 7.44 1.42
C GLN A 55 12.41 8.18 1.73
N GLY A 56 12.07 9.17 0.90
CA GLY A 56 10.82 9.91 1.09
C GLY A 56 9.60 9.03 0.87
N ILE A 57 9.67 8.15 -0.13
CA ILE A 57 8.56 7.24 -0.42
C ILE A 57 8.30 6.34 0.78
N ILE A 58 9.35 5.79 1.40
CA ILE A 58 9.15 4.91 2.55
C ILE A 58 8.39 5.65 3.65
N VAL A 59 8.81 6.87 3.97
CA VAL A 59 8.16 7.63 5.02
C VAL A 59 6.71 7.95 4.68
N GLU A 60 6.47 8.48 3.50
CA GLU A 60 5.13 8.87 3.09
C GLU A 60 4.19 7.69 2.98
N GLN A 61 4.65 6.60 2.36
CA GLN A 61 3.79 5.45 2.15
C GLN A 61 3.44 4.77 3.47
N LEU A 62 4.38 4.69 4.40
CA LEU A 62 4.09 4.09 5.70
C LEU A 62 3.07 4.92 6.48
N GLN A 63 3.16 6.25 6.38
CA GLN A 63 2.17 7.10 7.03
C GLN A 63 0.78 6.90 6.43
N GLU A 64 0.72 6.78 5.10
CA GLU A 64 -0.56 6.59 4.43
C GLU A 64 -1.16 5.23 4.74
N ILE A 65 -0.32 4.20 4.83
CA ILE A 65 -0.79 2.87 5.22
C ILE A 65 -1.41 2.94 6.61
N GLU A 66 -0.75 3.63 7.52
CA GLU A 66 -1.25 3.75 8.88
C GLU A 66 -2.61 4.43 8.92
N VAL A 67 -2.78 5.50 8.14
CA VAL A 67 -4.05 6.21 8.06
C VAL A 67 -5.13 5.29 7.51
N MET A 68 -4.83 4.56 6.42
CA MET A 68 -5.81 3.69 5.81
C MET A 68 -6.20 2.53 6.74
N GLN A 69 -5.23 1.99 7.48
CA GLN A 69 -5.50 0.91 8.42
C GLN A 69 -6.40 1.41 9.56
N ARG A 70 -6.13 2.61 10.05
CA ARG A 70 -6.94 3.19 11.11
C ARG A 70 -8.38 3.42 10.63
N GLU A 71 -8.52 3.95 9.42
CA GLU A 71 -9.86 4.20 8.89
C GLU A 71 -10.61 2.91 8.64
N LEU A 72 -9.93 1.87 8.18
CA LEU A 72 -10.59 0.58 8.00
C LEU A 72 -11.14 0.04 9.31
N ARG A 73 -10.43 0.24 10.41
CA ARG A 73 -10.90 -0.23 11.70
C ARG A 73 -12.13 0.53 12.16
N GLN A 74 -12.31 1.75 11.68
CA GLN A 74 -13.42 2.61 12.09
C GLN A 74 -14.61 2.54 11.15
N LEU A 75 -14.45 1.97 9.97
CA LEU A 75 -15.55 1.86 9.04
C LEU A 75 -16.59 0.88 9.58
N PRO A 76 -17.86 1.07 9.22
CA PRO A 76 -18.89 0.12 9.61
C PRO A 76 -18.55 -1.26 9.10
N ALA A 77 -19.06 -2.28 9.75
CA ALA A 77 -18.84 -3.65 9.32
C ALA A 77 -19.23 -3.78 7.85
N ALA A 78 -18.60 -4.71 7.15
CA ALA A 78 -18.90 -4.94 5.77
C ALA A 78 -20.39 -5.11 5.59
N SER A 79 -20.89 -4.48 4.58
CA SER A 79 -22.30 -4.47 4.38
C SER A 79 -22.91 -5.81 4.24
N LYS A 80 -23.98 -6.00 4.97
CA LYS A 80 -24.67 -7.20 4.87
C LYS A 80 -25.96 -6.89 4.26
N GLU A 81 -26.12 -5.72 3.78
CA GLU A 81 -27.32 -5.27 3.31
C GLU A 81 -27.76 -5.95 2.29
N PRO A 82 -28.91 -6.18 2.29
CA PRO A 82 -29.57 -6.66 1.17
C PRO A 82 -29.45 -5.67 0.08
#